data_7a7075a9389dfcbb2afed02e23909350
#
_entry.id   7a7075a9389dfcbb2afed02e23909350
#
_cell.length_a   1.000
_cell.length_b   1.000
_cell.length_c   1.000
_cell.angle_alpha   90.00
_cell.angle_beta   90.00
_cell.angle_gamma   90.00
#
_symmetry.space_group_name_H-M   'P 1'
#
loop_
_entity.id
_entity.type
_entity.pdbx_description
1 polymer ?
#
loop_
_entity_poly.entity_id
_entity_poly.type
_entity_poly.pdbx_seq_one_letter_code
_entity_poly.pdbx_strand_id
1 'polypeptide(L)'
;MTNEANNTLRSFIEQHGRSIKWLSITSKGGEVNEGMDLGSIVFDHPLNVAVDKYCLFSCANYVFSAAPAQRISKHALIGFHGGVSGLEQHATEAKLQSYMQAALSREEQFFEKIGVEQRITTLGQLTRYDAIPNQSELLGWYSSIEDMTRLEVRNIEVTNPPWSYKPLSENVSFFRVKVGDMQ
;
A
#
# COMPACT_ATOMS: atom_id res chain seq x y z
N MET A 1 9.11 6.41 3.37
CA MET A 1 10.10 5.39 3.00
C MET A 1 11.23 6.07 2.28
N THR A 2 12.44 5.69 2.54
CA THR A 2 13.66 6.27 1.97
C THR A 2 14.67 5.17 1.68
N ASN A 3 15.57 5.41 0.76
CA ASN A 3 16.68 4.49 0.44
C ASN A 3 17.51 4.14 1.69
N GLU A 4 17.77 5.10 2.55
CA GLU A 4 18.51 4.89 3.81
C GLU A 4 17.79 3.88 4.73
N ALA A 5 16.48 4.03 4.90
CA ALA A 5 15.68 3.11 5.72
C ALA A 5 15.67 1.69 5.13
N ASN A 6 15.56 1.58 3.79
CA ASN A 6 15.60 0.31 3.09
C ASN A 6 16.96 -0.39 3.27
N ASN A 7 18.06 0.35 3.14
CA ASN A 7 19.42 -0.17 3.35
C ASN A 7 19.65 -0.58 4.80
N THR A 8 19.13 0.18 5.76
CA THR A 8 19.19 -0.19 7.18
C THR A 8 18.49 -1.53 7.43
N LEU A 9 17.29 -1.72 6.86
CA LEU A 9 16.57 -3.00 6.99
C LEU A 9 17.34 -4.15 6.32
N ARG A 10 17.93 -3.94 5.13
CA ARG A 10 18.76 -4.96 4.46
C ARG A 10 19.93 -5.40 5.34
N SER A 11 20.69 -4.44 5.86
CA SER A 11 21.82 -4.71 6.76
C SER A 11 21.37 -5.44 8.03
N PHE A 12 20.21 -5.09 8.57
CA PHE A 12 19.66 -5.76 9.73
C PHE A 12 19.27 -7.23 9.43
N ILE A 13 18.66 -7.46 8.25
CA ILE A 13 18.33 -8.82 7.78
C ILE A 13 19.60 -9.62 7.53
N GLU A 14 20.64 -9.04 6.91
CA GLU A 14 21.93 -9.71 6.70
C GLU A 14 22.57 -10.17 8.01
N GLN A 15 22.49 -9.34 9.06
CA GLN A 15 23.05 -9.66 10.37
C GLN A 15 22.25 -10.71 11.16
N HIS A 16 20.93 -10.70 11.06
CA HIS A 16 20.03 -11.49 11.89
C HIS A 16 19.35 -12.64 11.14
N GLY A 17 19.39 -12.62 9.81
CA GLY A 17 18.88 -13.67 8.95
C GLY A 17 17.41 -14.02 9.20
N ARG A 18 17.08 -15.29 9.12
CA ARG A 18 15.70 -15.80 9.26
C ARG A 18 15.09 -15.70 10.66
N SER A 19 15.80 -15.16 11.65
CA SER A 19 15.25 -14.95 12.99
C SER A 19 14.21 -13.83 13.00
N ILE A 20 14.31 -12.86 12.07
CA ILE A 20 13.34 -11.79 11.91
C ILE A 20 12.10 -12.33 11.18
N LYS A 21 10.93 -12.21 11.79
CA LYS A 21 9.65 -12.68 11.23
C LYS A 21 8.66 -11.56 10.98
N TRP A 22 8.78 -10.47 11.69
CA TRP A 22 7.82 -9.38 11.66
C TRP A 22 8.51 -8.03 11.50
N LEU A 23 7.95 -7.23 10.59
CA LEU A 23 8.24 -5.82 10.44
C LEU A 23 7.05 -5.03 11.02
N SER A 24 7.27 -4.33 12.14
CA SER A 24 6.27 -3.38 12.64
C SER A 24 6.46 -2.04 11.94
N ILE A 25 5.40 -1.54 11.31
CA ILE A 25 5.49 -0.31 10.51
C ILE A 25 4.38 0.67 10.86
N THR A 26 4.75 1.95 10.91
CA THR A 26 3.84 3.09 10.91
C THR A 26 4.39 4.10 9.90
N SER A 27 3.73 4.27 8.77
CA SER A 27 4.28 5.04 7.66
C SER A 27 3.21 5.78 6.87
N LYS A 28 3.49 7.04 6.51
CA LYS A 28 2.70 7.82 5.56
C LYS A 28 3.03 7.54 4.10
N GLY A 29 3.79 6.48 3.82
CA GLY A 29 4.29 6.21 2.48
C GLY A 29 5.62 6.88 2.19
N GLY A 30 5.84 7.24 0.95
CA GLY A 30 7.05 7.87 0.44
C GLY A 30 7.17 7.75 -1.08
N GLU A 31 8.37 7.89 -1.60
CA GLU A 31 8.64 7.75 -3.02
C GLU A 31 8.30 6.34 -3.50
N VAL A 32 7.73 6.24 -4.69
CA VAL A 32 7.15 5.00 -5.25
C VAL A 32 8.20 3.89 -5.38
N ASN A 33 9.36 4.19 -5.95
CA ASN A 33 10.41 3.18 -6.13
C ASN A 33 10.96 2.69 -4.80
N GLU A 34 11.12 3.58 -3.81
CA GLU A 34 11.52 3.19 -2.46
C GLU A 34 10.46 2.34 -1.76
N GLY A 35 9.19 2.58 -2.07
CA GLY A 35 8.08 1.74 -1.63
C GLY A 35 8.14 0.34 -2.21
N MET A 36 8.34 0.22 -3.53
CA MET A 36 8.51 -1.08 -4.20
C MET A 36 9.79 -1.80 -3.76
N ASP A 37 10.88 -1.07 -3.49
CA ASP A 37 12.10 -1.64 -2.92
C ASP A 37 11.83 -2.28 -1.55
N LEU A 38 11.17 -1.54 -0.65
CA LEU A 38 10.82 -2.07 0.67
C LEU A 38 9.86 -3.26 0.57
N GLY A 39 8.86 -3.17 -0.30
CA GLY A 39 7.93 -4.28 -0.58
C GLY A 39 8.67 -5.52 -1.11
N SER A 40 9.64 -5.34 -1.99
CA SER A 40 10.48 -6.44 -2.49
C SER A 40 11.32 -7.07 -1.38
N ILE A 41 11.89 -6.27 -0.47
CA ILE A 41 12.61 -6.79 0.70
C ILE A 41 11.66 -7.63 1.57
N VAL A 42 10.44 -7.15 1.83
CA VAL A 42 9.44 -7.85 2.62
C VAL A 42 9.06 -9.19 1.98
N PHE A 43 8.85 -9.20 0.67
CA PHE A 43 8.49 -10.40 -0.08
C PHE A 43 9.64 -11.42 -0.14
N ASP A 44 10.85 -10.98 -0.49
CA ASP A 44 12.02 -11.84 -0.71
C ASP A 44 12.56 -12.46 0.60
N HIS A 45 12.33 -11.79 1.73
CA HIS A 45 12.73 -12.27 3.05
C HIS A 45 11.56 -12.79 3.91
N PRO A 46 10.45 -13.23 3.34
CA PRO A 46 9.10 -13.50 3.85
C PRO A 46 8.82 -12.86 5.23
N LEU A 47 8.88 -11.52 5.26
CA LEU A 47 8.57 -10.76 6.48
C LEU A 47 7.07 -10.50 6.57
N ASN A 48 6.47 -10.90 7.67
CA ASN A 48 5.12 -10.49 8.02
C ASN A 48 5.12 -8.99 8.39
N VAL A 49 4.00 -8.31 8.15
CA VAL A 49 3.88 -6.89 8.46
C VAL A 49 2.84 -6.65 9.55
N ALA A 50 3.22 -5.91 10.59
CA ALA A 50 2.33 -5.46 11.65
C ALA A 50 2.10 -3.95 11.56
N VAL A 51 0.82 -3.53 11.60
CA VAL A 51 0.43 -2.12 11.53
C VAL A 51 -0.40 -1.77 12.76
N ASP A 52 0.15 -0.93 13.64
CA ASP A 52 -0.55 -0.50 14.85
C ASP A 52 -1.35 0.78 14.68
N LYS A 53 -0.86 1.72 13.89
CA LYS A 53 -1.50 3.04 13.70
C LYS A 53 -1.96 3.23 12.27
N TYR A 54 -1.04 3.27 11.32
CA TYR A 54 -1.36 3.46 9.91
C TYR A 54 -0.24 2.98 8.99
N CYS A 55 -0.65 2.55 7.81
CA CYS A 55 0.19 2.30 6.65
C CYS A 55 -0.51 2.90 5.44
N LEU A 56 0.04 4.00 4.90
CA LEU A 56 -0.61 4.81 3.89
C LEU A 56 0.18 4.83 2.58
N PHE A 57 -0.54 4.95 1.46
CA PHE A 57 0.00 5.20 0.12
C PHE A 57 1.01 4.12 -0.30
N SER A 58 2.24 4.48 -0.63
CA SER A 58 3.27 3.49 -1.01
C SER A 58 3.51 2.42 0.07
N CYS A 59 3.24 2.70 1.36
CA CYS A 59 3.26 1.69 2.42
C CYS A 59 2.15 0.66 2.22
N ALA A 60 0.92 1.09 1.99
CA ALA A 60 -0.21 0.18 1.74
C ALA A 60 -0.06 -0.52 0.40
N ASN A 61 0.28 0.23 -0.66
CA ASN A 61 0.40 -0.28 -2.02
C ASN A 61 1.44 -1.40 -2.12
N TYR A 62 2.61 -1.21 -1.52
CA TYR A 62 3.75 -2.11 -1.80
C TYR A 62 4.19 -2.93 -0.59
N VAL A 63 4.30 -2.33 0.59
CA VAL A 63 4.85 -3.04 1.76
C VAL A 63 3.82 -3.94 2.41
N PHE A 64 2.63 -3.41 2.67
CA PHE A 64 1.53 -4.17 3.25
C PHE A 64 1.07 -5.30 2.31
N SER A 65 0.92 -4.99 1.01
CA SER A 65 0.46 -5.95 0.00
C SER A 65 1.48 -7.08 -0.26
N ALA A 66 2.79 -6.83 -0.08
CA ALA A 66 3.83 -7.83 -0.33
C ALA A 66 4.03 -8.83 0.82
N ALA A 67 3.49 -8.57 1.99
CA ALA A 67 3.70 -9.42 3.16
C ALA A 67 2.95 -10.74 3.04
N PRO A 68 3.56 -11.89 3.44
CA PRO A 68 2.88 -13.18 3.44
C PRO A 68 1.77 -13.28 4.49
N ALA A 69 1.85 -12.51 5.56
CA ALA A 69 0.77 -12.31 6.53
C ALA A 69 0.84 -10.90 7.13
N GLN A 70 -0.34 -10.35 7.42
CA GLN A 70 -0.48 -9.02 7.99
C GLN A 70 -1.22 -9.09 9.32
N ARG A 71 -0.78 -8.26 10.27
CA ARG A 71 -1.50 -8.03 11.52
C ARG A 71 -1.81 -6.57 11.65
N ILE A 72 -3.08 -6.23 11.81
CA ILE A 72 -3.52 -4.85 11.96
C ILE A 72 -4.22 -4.65 13.31
N SER A 73 -3.91 -3.58 14.00
CA SER A 73 -4.63 -3.19 15.20
C SER A 73 -6.07 -2.79 14.85
N LYS A 74 -7.00 -2.98 15.79
CA LYS A 74 -8.43 -2.67 15.61
C LYS A 74 -8.70 -1.30 14.94
N HIS A 75 -7.88 -0.31 15.24
CA HIS A 75 -8.07 1.06 14.78
C HIS A 75 -7.01 1.52 13.77
N ALA A 76 -6.15 0.61 13.31
CA ALA A 76 -5.16 0.96 12.30
C ALA A 76 -5.80 1.33 10.96
N LEU A 77 -5.27 2.33 10.28
CA LEU A 77 -5.70 2.73 8.95
C LEU A 77 -4.74 2.14 7.90
N ILE A 78 -5.30 1.38 6.97
CA ILE A 78 -4.63 0.96 5.74
C ILE A 78 -5.24 1.80 4.62
N GLY A 79 -4.47 2.78 4.14
CA GLY A 79 -4.96 3.78 3.21
C GLY A 79 -4.20 3.78 1.89
N PHE A 80 -4.92 3.68 0.79
CA PHE A 80 -4.41 3.68 -0.57
C PHE A 80 -4.58 5.05 -1.23
N HIS A 81 -3.73 5.33 -2.21
CA HIS A 81 -3.77 6.58 -2.95
C HIS A 81 -3.08 6.39 -4.29
N GLY A 82 -3.75 6.01 -5.32
CA GLY A 82 -3.16 5.79 -6.63
C GLY A 82 -1.83 5.02 -6.61
N GLY A 83 -1.57 4.32 -7.69
CA GLY A 83 -0.25 3.80 -8.00
C GLY A 83 0.45 4.73 -9.00
N VAL A 84 1.53 4.27 -9.60
CA VAL A 84 2.20 4.97 -10.70
C VAL A 84 1.23 5.22 -11.85
N SER A 85 0.37 4.26 -12.18
CA SER A 85 -0.66 4.34 -13.21
C SER A 85 -1.65 5.50 -13.01
N GLY A 86 -1.91 5.91 -11.77
CA GLY A 86 -2.72 7.08 -11.47
C GLY A 86 -2.01 8.41 -11.64
N LEU A 87 -0.68 8.42 -11.61
CA LEU A 87 0.14 9.62 -11.74
C LEU A 87 0.50 9.96 -13.20
N GLU A 88 0.49 8.98 -14.09
CA GLU A 88 0.90 9.13 -15.51
C GLU A 88 0.09 10.21 -16.24
N GLN A 89 -1.19 10.34 -15.93
CA GLN A 89 -2.10 11.31 -16.58
C GLN A 89 -1.71 12.77 -16.32
N HIS A 90 -0.84 13.04 -15.35
CA HIS A 90 -0.41 14.38 -14.97
C HIS A 90 1.03 14.72 -15.40
N ALA A 91 1.74 13.77 -16.05
CA ALA A 91 3.12 13.93 -16.47
C ALA A 91 3.22 14.70 -17.80
N THR A 92 3.61 15.97 -17.76
CA THR A 92 3.70 16.84 -18.95
C THR A 92 5.12 16.98 -19.51
N GLU A 93 6.17 16.68 -18.73
CA GLU A 93 7.56 16.81 -19.13
C GLU A 93 8.15 15.48 -19.61
N ALA A 94 8.97 15.49 -20.66
CA ALA A 94 9.55 14.27 -21.24
C ALA A 94 10.40 13.44 -20.24
N LYS A 95 11.14 14.09 -19.34
CA LYS A 95 11.89 13.39 -18.29
C LYS A 95 10.97 12.71 -17.28
N LEU A 96 9.87 13.38 -16.91
CA LEU A 96 8.85 12.85 -16.01
C LEU A 96 8.14 11.68 -16.67
N GLN A 97 7.81 11.76 -17.96
CA GLN A 97 7.21 10.68 -18.73
C GLN A 97 8.12 9.44 -18.77
N SER A 98 9.42 9.63 -19.05
CA SER A 98 10.39 8.50 -19.07
C SER A 98 10.50 7.85 -17.68
N TYR A 99 10.58 8.62 -16.61
CA TYR A 99 10.59 8.12 -15.24
C TYR A 99 9.30 7.36 -14.93
N MET A 100 8.16 7.91 -15.30
CA MET A 100 6.84 7.32 -15.06
C MET A 100 6.67 5.99 -15.82
N GLN A 101 7.11 5.91 -17.08
CA GLN A 101 7.07 4.66 -17.86
C GLN A 101 7.91 3.56 -17.21
N ALA A 102 9.13 3.89 -16.77
CA ALA A 102 9.98 2.93 -16.07
C ALA A 102 9.36 2.47 -14.74
N ALA A 103 8.77 3.40 -13.99
CA ALA A 103 8.11 3.09 -12.73
C ALA A 103 6.83 2.27 -12.93
N LEU A 104 6.05 2.52 -13.99
CA LEU A 104 4.88 1.71 -14.38
C LEU A 104 5.27 0.26 -14.68
N SER A 105 6.24 0.06 -15.57
CA SER A 105 6.70 -1.29 -15.90
C SER A 105 7.22 -2.02 -14.66
N ARG A 106 7.88 -1.30 -13.75
CA ARG A 106 8.34 -1.85 -12.48
C ARG A 106 7.19 -2.21 -11.56
N GLU A 107 6.15 -1.37 -11.49
CA GLU A 107 4.95 -1.62 -10.67
C GLU A 107 4.21 -2.87 -11.16
N GLU A 108 4.03 -3.03 -12.48
CA GLU A 108 3.43 -4.22 -13.09
C GLU A 108 4.20 -5.50 -12.71
N GLN A 109 5.50 -5.50 -12.91
CA GLN A 109 6.38 -6.63 -12.54
C GLN A 109 6.36 -6.91 -11.03
N PHE A 110 6.28 -5.86 -10.21
CA PHE A 110 6.19 -6.01 -8.77
C PHE A 110 4.89 -6.72 -8.36
N PHE A 111 3.74 -6.29 -8.88
CA PHE A 111 2.46 -6.91 -8.55
C PHE A 111 2.32 -8.33 -9.11
N GLU A 112 2.85 -8.59 -10.30
CA GLU A 112 2.97 -9.95 -10.84
C GLU A 112 3.81 -10.86 -9.92
N LYS A 113 4.96 -10.36 -9.46
CA LYS A 113 5.86 -11.08 -8.54
C LYS A 113 5.19 -11.45 -7.22
N ILE A 114 4.48 -10.51 -6.58
CA ILE A 114 3.84 -10.73 -5.28
C ILE A 114 2.48 -11.44 -5.37
N GLY A 115 1.91 -11.57 -6.57
CA GLY A 115 0.64 -12.24 -6.81
C GLY A 115 -0.59 -11.49 -6.26
N VAL A 116 -0.51 -10.17 -6.14
CA VAL A 116 -1.61 -9.29 -5.73
C VAL A 116 -2.13 -8.53 -6.94
N GLU A 117 -3.44 -8.31 -7.04
CA GLU A 117 -3.99 -7.55 -8.14
C GLU A 117 -3.60 -6.07 -8.07
N GLN A 118 -2.84 -5.57 -9.07
CA GLN A 118 -2.36 -4.19 -9.14
C GLN A 118 -3.48 -3.16 -9.02
N ARG A 119 -4.70 -3.47 -9.45
CA ARG A 119 -5.86 -2.57 -9.36
C ARG A 119 -6.18 -2.13 -7.92
N ILE A 120 -5.62 -2.77 -6.89
CA ILE A 120 -5.74 -2.29 -5.50
C ILE A 120 -5.24 -0.84 -5.36
N THR A 121 -4.26 -0.46 -6.18
CA THR A 121 -3.67 0.89 -6.18
C THR A 121 -4.50 1.93 -6.94
N THR A 122 -5.54 1.53 -7.68
CA THR A 122 -6.31 2.42 -8.56
C THR A 122 -7.81 2.38 -8.33
N LEU A 123 -8.31 1.49 -7.47
CA LEU A 123 -9.76 1.31 -7.24
C LEU A 123 -10.51 2.61 -6.92
N GLY A 124 -9.93 3.49 -6.12
CA GLY A 124 -10.55 4.74 -5.73
C GLY A 124 -10.53 5.82 -6.82
N GLN A 125 -9.87 5.56 -7.94
CA GLN A 125 -9.82 6.46 -9.11
C GLN A 125 -10.88 6.12 -10.17
N LEU A 126 -11.71 5.11 -9.92
CA LEU A 126 -12.81 4.78 -10.82
C LEU A 126 -13.88 5.89 -10.83
N THR A 127 -14.39 6.24 -12.02
CA THR A 127 -15.33 7.35 -12.26
C THR A 127 -16.56 7.35 -11.36
N ARG A 128 -17.02 6.17 -10.90
CA ARG A 128 -18.14 6.08 -9.96
C ARG A 128 -17.88 6.75 -8.61
N TYR A 129 -16.62 6.95 -8.25
CA TYR A 129 -16.23 7.64 -7.01
C TYR A 129 -16.09 9.15 -7.20
N ASP A 130 -16.13 9.68 -8.44
CA ASP A 130 -16.08 11.13 -8.73
C ASP A 130 -17.28 11.87 -8.14
N ALA A 131 -18.38 11.16 -7.89
CA ALA A 131 -19.58 11.72 -7.26
C ALA A 131 -19.50 11.85 -5.72
N ILE A 132 -18.41 11.41 -5.10
CA ILE A 132 -18.24 11.56 -3.64
C ILE A 132 -18.09 13.06 -3.33
N PRO A 133 -18.94 13.63 -2.45
CA PRO A 133 -18.82 15.02 -2.06
C PRO A 133 -17.44 15.33 -1.49
N ASN A 134 -16.86 16.46 -1.92
CA ASN A 134 -15.54 16.92 -1.46
C ASN A 134 -14.41 15.91 -1.70
N GLN A 135 -14.48 15.11 -2.77
CA GLN A 135 -13.47 14.11 -3.10
C GLN A 135 -12.05 14.69 -3.14
N SER A 136 -11.91 15.95 -3.61
CA SER A 136 -10.62 16.65 -3.64
C SER A 136 -10.00 16.92 -2.26
N GLU A 137 -10.79 16.85 -1.20
CA GLU A 137 -10.34 16.99 0.19
C GLU A 137 -9.95 15.64 0.81
N LEU A 138 -10.27 14.53 0.12
CA LEU A 138 -9.95 13.18 0.59
C LEU A 138 -8.52 12.82 0.21
N LEU A 139 -7.76 12.30 1.14
CA LEU A 139 -6.37 11.91 0.90
C LEU A 139 -6.21 10.59 0.15
N GLY A 140 -7.26 9.79 0.08
CA GLY A 140 -7.25 8.49 -0.56
C GLY A 140 -8.43 7.63 -0.14
N TRP A 141 -8.29 6.33 -0.27
CA TRP A 141 -9.33 5.37 0.06
C TRP A 141 -8.84 4.21 0.92
N TYR A 142 -9.77 3.46 1.45
CA TYR A 142 -9.55 2.19 2.14
C TYR A 142 -10.54 1.14 1.64
N SER A 143 -10.19 -0.12 1.81
CA SER A 143 -11.06 -1.25 1.48
C SER A 143 -11.36 -2.07 2.74
N SER A 144 -12.43 -2.86 2.72
CA SER A 144 -12.62 -3.87 3.76
C SER A 144 -11.56 -4.98 3.65
N ILE A 145 -11.36 -5.74 4.73
CA ILE A 145 -10.47 -6.91 4.70
C ILE A 145 -10.94 -7.91 3.63
N GLU A 146 -12.25 -8.12 3.52
CA GLU A 146 -12.83 -8.99 2.50
C GLU A 146 -12.50 -8.49 1.09
N ASP A 147 -12.61 -7.19 0.82
CA ASP A 147 -12.26 -6.62 -0.48
C ASP A 147 -10.76 -6.71 -0.76
N MET A 148 -9.90 -6.47 0.24
CA MET A 148 -8.46 -6.69 0.10
C MET A 148 -8.12 -8.16 -0.20
N THR A 149 -8.81 -9.11 0.47
CA THR A 149 -8.63 -10.54 0.20
C THR A 149 -9.07 -10.94 -1.21
N ARG A 150 -10.13 -10.33 -1.74
CA ARG A 150 -10.55 -10.53 -3.14
C ARG A 150 -9.53 -10.00 -4.15
N LEU A 151 -8.66 -9.09 -3.74
CA LEU A 151 -7.53 -8.58 -4.52
C LEU A 151 -6.22 -9.31 -4.20
N GLU A 152 -6.32 -10.50 -3.60
CA GLU A 152 -5.23 -11.41 -3.29
C GLU A 152 -4.28 -10.94 -2.15
N VAL A 153 -4.66 -9.91 -1.38
CA VAL A 153 -3.96 -9.61 -0.12
C VAL A 153 -4.49 -10.57 0.95
N ARG A 154 -3.71 -11.59 1.26
CA ARG A 154 -4.14 -12.74 2.06
C ARG A 154 -3.61 -12.68 3.49
N ASN A 155 -4.22 -13.49 4.39
CA ASN A 155 -3.74 -13.69 5.76
C ASN A 155 -3.73 -12.42 6.62
N ILE A 156 -4.77 -11.57 6.48
CA ILE A 156 -4.93 -10.37 7.31
C ILE A 156 -5.60 -10.74 8.62
N GLU A 157 -4.88 -10.59 9.73
CA GLU A 157 -5.37 -10.76 11.10
C GLU A 157 -5.65 -9.41 11.75
N VAL A 158 -6.80 -9.27 12.42
CA VAL A 158 -7.13 -8.08 13.23
C VAL A 158 -6.89 -8.38 14.70
N THR A 159 -6.04 -7.60 15.34
CA THR A 159 -5.89 -7.66 16.79
C THR A 159 -7.10 -6.98 17.45
N ASN A 160 -7.86 -7.72 18.25
CA ASN A 160 -9.09 -7.26 18.88
C ASN A 160 -10.18 -6.84 17.87
N PRO A 161 -10.72 -7.77 17.07
CA PRO A 161 -11.75 -7.48 16.07
C PRO A 161 -13.06 -6.96 16.72
N PRO A 162 -13.96 -6.33 15.94
CA PRO A 162 -13.85 -6.08 14.51
C PRO A 162 -12.93 -4.91 14.18
N TRP A 163 -12.37 -4.92 12.95
CA TRP A 163 -11.60 -3.79 12.44
C TRP A 163 -12.52 -2.58 12.22
N SER A 164 -12.13 -1.46 12.77
CA SER A 164 -12.81 -0.18 12.63
C SER A 164 -11.75 0.91 12.75
N TYR A 165 -11.17 1.30 11.63
CA TYR A 165 -10.11 2.30 11.63
C TYR A 165 -10.58 3.63 12.26
N LYS A 166 -9.64 4.37 12.84
CA LYS A 166 -9.88 5.73 13.30
C LYS A 166 -9.22 6.73 12.34
N PRO A 167 -9.90 7.84 12.00
CA PRO A 167 -9.26 8.93 11.28
C PRO A 167 -8.00 9.41 12.01
N LEU A 168 -6.99 9.78 11.25
CA LEU A 168 -5.70 10.25 11.80
C LEU A 168 -5.84 11.64 12.44
N SER A 169 -6.75 12.45 11.95
CA SER A 169 -7.15 13.75 12.50
C SER A 169 -8.52 14.14 11.92
N GLU A 170 -9.11 15.20 12.42
CA GLU A 170 -10.39 15.74 11.92
C GLU A 170 -10.33 16.18 10.45
N ASN A 171 -9.14 16.54 9.97
CA ASN A 171 -8.91 17.03 8.60
C ASN A 171 -8.36 15.98 7.65
N VAL A 172 -8.23 14.72 8.07
CA VAL A 172 -7.66 13.63 7.27
C VAL A 172 -8.71 12.56 7.06
N SER A 173 -9.32 12.58 5.89
CA SER A 173 -10.41 11.68 5.53
C SER A 173 -10.02 10.74 4.39
N PHE A 174 -10.53 9.52 4.47
CA PHE A 174 -10.44 8.48 3.46
C PHE A 174 -11.83 7.96 3.15
N PHE A 175 -12.14 7.70 1.90
CA PHE A 175 -13.41 7.08 1.54
C PHE A 175 -13.27 5.57 1.37
N ARG A 176 -14.38 4.87 1.48
CA ARG A 176 -14.40 3.42 1.31
C ARG A 176 -14.62 3.05 -0.15
N VAL A 177 -13.82 2.13 -0.65
CA VAL A 177 -14.01 1.49 -1.95
C VAL A 177 -14.43 0.02 -1.76
N LYS A 178 -15.15 -0.52 -2.75
CA LYS A 178 -15.62 -1.92 -2.77
C LYS A 178 -15.23 -2.58 -4.09
N VAL A 179 -14.74 -3.81 -4.02
CA VAL A 179 -14.38 -4.59 -5.21
C VAL A 179 -15.63 -5.07 -5.96
N GLY A 180 -16.72 -5.38 -5.26
CA GLY A 180 -17.97 -5.88 -5.86
C GLY A 180 -18.73 -4.86 -6.71
N ASP A 181 -18.37 -3.58 -6.66
CA ASP A 181 -19.02 -2.53 -7.45
C ASP A 181 -18.50 -2.47 -8.92
N MET A 182 -17.79 -3.48 -9.38
CA MET A 182 -17.08 -3.47 -10.68
C MET A 182 -17.85 -4.15 -11.82
N GLN A 183 -19.17 -4.19 -11.72
CA GLN A 183 -20.04 -4.61 -12.84
C GLN A 183 -20.62 -3.41 -13.58
#